data_fe0bb077292a1013cab80fb97f5a3cf8
#
_entry.id   fe0bb077292a1013cab80fb97f5a3cf8
#
_cell.length_a   1.000
_cell.length_b   1.000
_cell.length_c   1.000
_cell.angle_alpha   90.00
_cell.angle_beta   90.00
_cell.angle_gamma   90.00
#
_symmetry.space_group_name_H-M   'P 1'
#
loop_
_entity.id
_entity.type
_entity.pdbx_description
1 polymer ?
#
loop_
_entity_poly.entity_id
_entity_poly.type
_entity_poly.pdbx_seq_one_letter_code
_entity_poly.pdbx_strand_id
1 'polypeptide(L)'
;QLDALAEASIRIIRENQAPTGGYIASPNFAVYNYSWFRDGAFIAHAMSVANERDSAVRFHMWAAENINRRSTKISELIARHQRGEKIDPEEHLHCRYSVDGLEGEEEWTNFQLDGFGTWLWALDQFKRAGNSLAPEFLEATKNLIPYLIEFWSTPSFDWWEESFGEQHVSTLGCISAGLLSVSSWEEISVELRKMANECGEEIRRYVLKNGVVNNHLTKWIGTSAVDGSLAALISPLNWIEDKEVAQKTLNVIS
;
A
#
# COMPACT_ATOMS: atom_id res chain seq x y z
N GLN A 1 -18.19 -25.34 2.77
CA GLN A 1 -18.86 -24.03 2.70
C GLN A 1 -17.83 -22.93 2.45
N LEU A 2 -16.69 -22.90 3.16
CA LEU A 2 -15.60 -21.93 2.96
C LEU A 2 -14.90 -22.12 1.61
N ASP A 3 -14.66 -23.35 1.18
CA ASP A 3 -14.03 -23.67 -0.11
C ASP A 3 -14.88 -23.15 -1.29
N ALA A 4 -16.19 -23.38 -1.24
CA ALA A 4 -17.12 -22.87 -2.27
C ALA A 4 -17.14 -21.32 -2.32
N LEU A 5 -17.00 -20.65 -1.17
CA LEU A 5 -16.89 -19.20 -1.12
C LEU A 5 -15.57 -18.72 -1.71
N ALA A 6 -14.46 -19.39 -1.38
CA ALA A 6 -13.15 -19.08 -1.94
C ALA A 6 -13.13 -19.25 -3.47
N GLU A 7 -13.66 -20.35 -3.99
CA GLU A 7 -13.79 -20.60 -5.43
C GLU A 7 -14.64 -19.53 -6.14
N ALA A 8 -15.77 -19.14 -5.52
CA ALA A 8 -16.62 -18.08 -6.06
C ALA A 8 -15.88 -16.73 -6.10
N SER A 9 -15.13 -16.40 -5.04
CA SER A 9 -14.33 -15.16 -4.95
C SER A 9 -13.24 -15.13 -6.02
N ILE A 10 -12.48 -16.21 -6.17
CA ILE A 10 -11.43 -16.34 -7.19
C ILE A 10 -12.02 -16.14 -8.60
N ARG A 11 -13.17 -16.77 -8.87
CA ARG A 11 -13.85 -16.63 -10.16
C ARG A 11 -14.26 -15.18 -10.41
N ILE A 12 -14.89 -14.51 -9.46
CA ILE A 12 -15.31 -13.12 -9.58
C ILE A 12 -14.12 -12.21 -9.85
N ILE A 13 -13.01 -12.39 -9.13
CA ILE A 13 -11.79 -11.61 -9.35
C ILE A 13 -11.27 -11.82 -10.77
N ARG A 14 -11.16 -13.07 -11.23
CA ARG A 14 -10.65 -13.39 -12.57
C ARG A 14 -11.52 -12.81 -13.70
N GLU A 15 -12.84 -12.92 -13.56
CA GLU A 15 -13.81 -12.43 -14.55
C GLU A 15 -13.82 -10.90 -14.66
N ASN A 16 -13.40 -10.18 -13.60
CA ASN A 16 -13.40 -8.73 -13.52
C ASN A 16 -11.99 -8.10 -13.55
N GLN A 17 -10.95 -8.90 -13.73
CA GLN A 17 -9.62 -8.36 -13.97
C GLN A 17 -9.51 -7.84 -15.41
N ALA A 18 -9.11 -6.57 -15.57
CA ALA A 18 -8.91 -5.98 -16.89
C ALA A 18 -7.82 -6.70 -17.70
N PRO A 19 -7.89 -6.69 -19.04
CA PRO A 19 -6.80 -7.23 -19.89
C PRO A 19 -5.43 -6.59 -19.60
N THR A 20 -5.39 -5.34 -19.17
CA THR A 20 -4.19 -4.62 -18.74
C THR A 20 -3.61 -5.11 -17.42
N GLY A 21 -4.37 -5.89 -16.65
CA GLY A 21 -3.96 -6.45 -15.37
C GLY A 21 -4.57 -5.76 -14.15
N GLY A 22 -5.09 -4.54 -14.29
CA GLY A 22 -5.73 -3.82 -13.18
C GLY A 22 -6.94 -4.59 -12.63
N TYR A 23 -7.06 -4.65 -11.29
CA TYR A 23 -8.26 -5.15 -10.63
C TYR A 23 -9.24 -3.99 -10.42
N ILE A 24 -10.44 -4.12 -10.97
CA ILE A 24 -11.52 -3.15 -10.72
C ILE A 24 -11.98 -3.29 -9.27
N ALA A 25 -12.06 -2.18 -8.53
CA ALA A 25 -12.43 -2.21 -7.10
C ALA A 25 -13.85 -2.75 -6.90
N SER A 26 -14.79 -2.39 -7.78
CA SER A 26 -16.13 -2.99 -7.79
C SER A 26 -16.74 -2.99 -9.19
N PRO A 27 -17.09 -4.16 -9.73
CA PRO A 27 -17.67 -4.26 -11.08
C PRO A 27 -19.12 -3.76 -11.17
N ASN A 28 -19.80 -3.60 -10.05
CA ASN A 28 -21.22 -3.25 -10.01
C ASN A 28 -21.50 -1.75 -9.89
N PHE A 29 -20.45 -0.92 -9.68
CA PHE A 29 -20.60 0.51 -9.46
C PHE A 29 -19.61 1.27 -10.35
N ALA A 30 -20.14 2.10 -11.25
CA ALA A 30 -19.33 2.86 -12.22
C ALA A 30 -18.27 3.75 -11.54
N VAL A 31 -18.56 4.32 -10.39
CA VAL A 31 -17.63 5.14 -9.60
C VAL A 31 -16.41 4.35 -9.11
N TYR A 32 -16.52 3.03 -8.98
CA TYR A 32 -15.44 2.13 -8.59
C TYR A 32 -14.83 1.36 -9.78
N ASN A 33 -15.03 1.83 -11.00
CA ASN A 33 -14.42 1.27 -12.21
C ASN A 33 -12.96 1.71 -12.39
N TYR A 34 -12.24 1.80 -11.27
CA TYR A 34 -10.83 2.11 -11.15
C TYR A 34 -10.12 1.01 -10.39
N SER A 35 -8.81 0.96 -10.51
CA SER A 35 -7.95 0.07 -9.72
C SER A 35 -7.20 0.88 -8.68
N TRP A 36 -7.43 0.58 -7.40
CA TRP A 36 -6.66 1.13 -6.28
C TRP A 36 -5.44 0.28 -5.99
N PHE A 37 -4.32 0.93 -5.65
CA PHE A 37 -3.11 0.22 -5.25
C PHE A 37 -3.33 -0.64 -4.01
N ARG A 38 -4.04 -0.14 -3.00
CA ARG A 38 -4.38 -0.88 -1.78
C ARG A 38 -5.21 -2.12 -2.08
N ASP A 39 -6.35 -1.93 -2.73
CA ASP A 39 -7.28 -3.02 -3.06
C ASP A 39 -6.60 -4.07 -3.92
N GLY A 40 -5.94 -3.62 -4.98
CA GLY A 40 -5.25 -4.49 -5.91
C GLY A 40 -4.08 -5.25 -5.28
N ALA A 41 -3.36 -4.65 -4.35
CA ALA A 41 -2.27 -5.31 -3.64
C ALA A 41 -2.78 -6.48 -2.77
N PHE A 42 -3.87 -6.29 -2.03
CA PHE A 42 -4.50 -7.36 -1.25
C PHE A 42 -5.11 -8.44 -2.16
N ILE A 43 -5.75 -8.05 -3.25
CA ILE A 43 -6.29 -9.00 -4.23
C ILE A 43 -5.15 -9.82 -4.85
N ALA A 44 -4.05 -9.18 -5.29
CA ALA A 44 -2.90 -9.88 -5.86
C ALA A 44 -2.27 -10.86 -4.87
N HIS A 45 -2.15 -10.46 -3.60
CA HIS A 45 -1.69 -11.36 -2.54
C HIS A 45 -2.64 -12.56 -2.38
N ALA A 46 -3.95 -12.34 -2.29
CA ALA A 46 -4.95 -13.40 -2.17
C ALA A 46 -4.92 -14.35 -3.37
N MET A 47 -4.80 -13.82 -4.60
CA MET A 47 -4.69 -14.62 -5.82
C MET A 47 -3.39 -15.43 -5.86
N SER A 48 -2.28 -14.86 -5.39
CA SER A 48 -1.01 -15.59 -5.24
C SER A 48 -1.14 -16.76 -4.26
N VAL A 49 -1.76 -16.55 -3.10
CA VAL A 49 -2.04 -17.60 -2.11
C VAL A 49 -2.98 -18.68 -2.67
N ALA A 50 -3.95 -18.28 -3.49
CA ALA A 50 -4.87 -19.20 -4.18
C ALA A 50 -4.23 -19.92 -5.39
N ASN A 51 -2.92 -19.76 -5.62
CA ASN A 51 -2.19 -20.32 -6.77
C ASN A 51 -2.64 -19.77 -8.14
N GLU A 52 -3.27 -18.60 -8.17
CA GLU A 52 -3.67 -17.85 -9.37
C GLU A 52 -2.56 -16.86 -9.78
N ARG A 53 -1.35 -17.41 -9.96
CA ARG A 53 -0.11 -16.67 -10.16
C ARG A 53 -0.18 -15.67 -11.32
N ASP A 54 -0.73 -16.09 -12.46
CA ASP A 54 -0.80 -15.25 -13.67
C ASP A 54 -1.65 -14.01 -13.45
N SER A 55 -2.72 -14.12 -12.67
CA SER A 55 -3.55 -12.99 -12.27
C SER A 55 -2.76 -12.00 -11.41
N ALA A 56 -2.04 -12.50 -10.39
CA ALA A 56 -1.20 -11.67 -9.52
C ALA A 56 -0.09 -10.95 -10.31
N VAL A 57 0.62 -11.67 -11.19
CA VAL A 57 1.68 -11.09 -12.05
C VAL A 57 1.15 -9.94 -12.91
N ARG A 58 -0.02 -10.12 -13.53
CA ARG A 58 -0.62 -9.08 -14.38
C ARG A 58 -0.92 -7.81 -13.57
N PHE A 59 -1.43 -7.96 -12.34
CA PHE A 59 -1.65 -6.79 -11.50
C PHE A 59 -0.34 -6.12 -11.07
N HIS A 60 0.67 -6.90 -10.66
CA HIS A 60 1.97 -6.31 -10.32
C HIS A 60 2.60 -5.59 -11.51
N MET A 61 2.42 -6.09 -12.73
CA MET A 61 2.88 -5.41 -13.95
C MET A 61 2.11 -4.09 -14.16
N TRP A 62 0.79 -4.12 -14.07
CA TRP A 62 -0.04 -2.92 -14.16
C TRP A 62 0.39 -1.85 -13.13
N ALA A 63 0.61 -2.24 -11.89
CA ALA A 63 1.05 -1.33 -10.83
C ALA A 63 2.44 -0.75 -11.11
N ALA A 64 3.40 -1.61 -11.50
CA ALA A 64 4.76 -1.19 -11.83
C ALA A 64 4.80 -0.22 -13.01
N GLU A 65 4.07 -0.49 -14.09
CA GLU A 65 3.98 0.39 -15.26
C GLU A 65 3.40 1.76 -14.90
N ASN A 66 2.40 1.80 -14.01
CA ASN A 66 1.81 3.04 -13.53
C ASN A 66 2.81 3.90 -12.75
N ILE A 67 3.61 3.28 -11.90
CA ILE A 67 4.67 3.97 -11.14
C ILE A 67 5.78 4.42 -12.09
N ASN A 68 6.29 3.54 -12.96
CA ASN A 68 7.39 3.83 -13.87
C ASN A 68 7.06 4.95 -14.87
N ARG A 69 5.82 4.98 -15.36
CA ARG A 69 5.32 6.07 -16.22
C ARG A 69 5.38 7.43 -15.54
N ARG A 70 5.37 7.45 -14.21
CA ARG A 70 5.38 8.66 -13.37
C ARG A 70 6.73 8.92 -12.68
N SER A 71 7.80 8.26 -13.09
CA SER A 71 9.13 8.40 -12.48
C SER A 71 9.65 9.85 -12.48
N THR A 72 9.41 10.59 -13.55
CA THR A 72 9.75 12.03 -13.62
C THR A 72 8.94 12.85 -12.61
N LYS A 73 7.62 12.64 -12.55
CA LYS A 73 6.74 13.31 -11.55
C LYS A 73 7.22 13.02 -10.11
N ILE A 74 7.57 11.77 -9.81
CA ILE A 74 8.10 11.37 -8.51
C ILE A 74 9.37 12.16 -8.18
N SER A 75 10.34 12.19 -9.09
CA SER A 75 11.61 12.87 -8.88
C SER A 75 11.43 14.39 -8.71
N GLU A 76 10.53 15.00 -9.47
CA GLU A 76 10.20 16.43 -9.37
C GLU A 76 9.53 16.77 -8.03
N LEU A 77 8.57 15.96 -7.57
CA LEU A 77 7.90 16.15 -6.28
C LEU A 77 8.90 16.08 -5.12
N ILE A 78 9.78 15.09 -5.12
CA ILE A 78 10.84 14.96 -4.11
C ILE A 78 11.75 16.18 -4.13
N ALA A 79 12.26 16.58 -5.30
CA ALA A 79 13.16 17.73 -5.43
C ALA A 79 12.51 19.05 -5.00
N ARG A 80 11.23 19.26 -5.31
CA ARG A 80 10.46 20.43 -4.89
C ARG A 80 10.28 20.47 -3.37
N HIS A 81 9.88 19.35 -2.77
CA HIS A 81 9.71 19.25 -1.33
C HIS A 81 11.02 19.48 -0.57
N GLN A 82 12.14 18.94 -1.05
CA GLN A 82 13.48 19.14 -0.48
C GLN A 82 13.95 20.59 -0.56
N ARG A 83 13.45 21.37 -1.51
CA ARG A 83 13.68 22.84 -1.57
C ARG A 83 12.73 23.62 -0.66
N GLY A 84 11.85 22.96 0.09
CA GLY A 84 10.87 23.60 0.97
C GLY A 84 9.63 24.14 0.24
N GLU A 85 9.38 23.72 -1.00
CA GLU A 85 8.16 24.07 -1.71
C GLU A 85 6.98 23.31 -1.14
N LYS A 86 5.85 23.99 -0.99
CA LYS A 86 4.59 23.33 -0.64
C LYS A 86 4.12 22.51 -1.83
N ILE A 87 3.80 21.24 -1.59
CA ILE A 87 3.18 20.36 -2.56
C ILE A 87 1.69 20.24 -2.21
N ASP A 88 0.84 20.55 -3.17
CA ASP A 88 -0.60 20.40 -2.97
C ASP A 88 -0.99 18.89 -3.05
N PRO A 89 -1.99 18.43 -2.29
CA PRO A 89 -2.41 17.03 -2.26
C PRO A 89 -2.70 16.44 -3.65
N GLU A 90 -3.26 17.25 -4.54
CA GLU A 90 -3.64 16.83 -5.90
C GLU A 90 -2.44 16.64 -6.83
N GLU A 91 -1.27 17.18 -6.46
CA GLU A 91 -0.03 17.00 -7.22
C GLU A 91 0.63 15.65 -6.97
N HIS A 92 0.32 14.98 -5.85
CA HIS A 92 0.88 13.69 -5.49
C HIS A 92 0.47 12.56 -6.44
N LEU A 93 1.09 11.39 -6.28
CA LEU A 93 0.61 10.19 -6.95
C LEU A 93 -0.80 9.86 -6.48
N HIS A 94 -1.67 9.50 -7.41
CA HIS A 94 -3.03 9.08 -7.08
C HIS A 94 -3.05 7.68 -6.48
N CYS A 95 -3.94 7.43 -5.52
CA CYS A 95 -4.15 6.10 -4.96
C CYS A 95 -4.82 5.13 -5.93
N ARG A 96 -5.50 5.67 -6.96
CA ARG A 96 -6.25 4.93 -7.98
C ARG A 96 -5.96 5.42 -9.39
N TYR A 97 -6.08 4.53 -10.36
CA TYR A 97 -6.00 4.84 -11.79
C TYR A 97 -7.06 4.03 -12.52
N SER A 98 -7.44 4.47 -13.72
CA SER A 98 -8.23 3.63 -14.62
C SER A 98 -7.45 2.34 -14.92
N VAL A 99 -8.14 1.32 -15.42
CA VAL A 99 -7.47 0.06 -15.80
C VAL A 99 -6.41 0.25 -16.89
N ASP A 100 -6.48 1.33 -17.66
CA ASP A 100 -5.49 1.72 -18.66
C ASP A 100 -4.35 2.58 -18.07
N GLY A 101 -4.39 2.84 -16.76
CA GLY A 101 -3.38 3.60 -16.02
C GLY A 101 -3.47 5.11 -16.19
N LEU A 102 -4.64 5.63 -16.51
CA LEU A 102 -4.93 7.07 -16.59
C LEU A 102 -5.45 7.58 -15.24
N GLU A 103 -5.15 8.83 -14.94
CA GLU A 103 -5.75 9.55 -13.81
C GLU A 103 -7.24 9.79 -14.11
N GLY A 104 -8.09 9.73 -13.06
CA GLY A 104 -9.50 10.05 -13.19
C GLY A 104 -9.70 11.57 -13.38
N GLU A 105 -10.75 11.94 -14.11
CA GLU A 105 -11.14 13.33 -14.33
C GLU A 105 -12.04 13.86 -13.19
N GLU A 106 -12.64 12.95 -12.41
CA GLU A 106 -13.50 13.32 -11.30
C GLU A 106 -12.69 13.75 -10.08
N GLU A 107 -13.22 14.71 -9.33
CA GLU A 107 -12.69 15.05 -8.02
C GLU A 107 -12.72 13.83 -7.09
N TRP A 108 -11.58 13.51 -6.50
CA TRP A 108 -11.42 12.37 -5.60
C TRP A 108 -10.34 12.62 -4.56
N THR A 109 -10.42 11.91 -3.44
CA THR A 109 -9.45 11.94 -2.34
C THR A 109 -8.18 11.15 -2.68
N ASN A 110 -7.45 11.57 -3.72
CA ASN A 110 -6.39 10.78 -4.35
C ASN A 110 -5.10 10.64 -3.54
N PHE A 111 -4.82 11.56 -2.61
CA PHE A 111 -3.56 11.51 -1.84
C PHE A 111 -3.67 10.52 -0.68
N GLN A 112 -3.33 9.28 -0.94
CA GLN A 112 -3.30 8.15 0.01
C GLN A 112 -2.02 7.36 -0.21
N LEU A 113 -1.17 7.24 0.81
CA LEU A 113 0.14 6.60 0.69
C LEU A 113 0.14 5.10 1.06
N ASP A 114 -0.90 4.65 1.75
CA ASP A 114 -1.01 3.27 2.24
C ASP A 114 -0.95 2.22 1.13
N GLY A 115 -1.62 2.49 0.00
CA GLY A 115 -1.66 1.56 -1.13
C GLY A 115 -0.28 1.28 -1.73
N PHE A 116 0.61 2.25 -1.76
CA PHE A 116 1.98 2.06 -2.26
C PHE A 116 2.82 1.20 -1.33
N GLY A 117 2.73 1.43 -0.01
CA GLY A 117 3.37 0.57 0.98
C GLY A 117 2.83 -0.85 0.94
N THR A 118 1.50 -1.00 0.84
CA THR A 118 0.84 -2.30 0.71
C THR A 118 1.26 -3.04 -0.55
N TRP A 119 1.45 -2.33 -1.67
CA TRP A 119 1.94 -2.96 -2.91
C TRP A 119 3.37 -3.49 -2.78
N LEU A 120 4.28 -2.74 -2.15
CA LEU A 120 5.66 -3.22 -1.89
C LEU A 120 5.65 -4.47 -1.00
N TRP A 121 4.81 -4.49 0.03
CA TRP A 121 4.63 -5.67 0.87
C TRP A 121 4.07 -6.85 0.06
N ALA A 122 3.03 -6.66 -0.73
CA ALA A 122 2.43 -7.73 -1.53
C ALA A 122 3.40 -8.29 -2.56
N LEU A 123 4.23 -7.45 -3.16
CA LEU A 123 5.27 -7.85 -4.11
C LEU A 123 6.37 -8.68 -3.40
N ASP A 124 6.74 -8.34 -2.16
CA ASP A 124 7.64 -9.16 -1.35
C ASP A 124 7.02 -10.54 -1.02
N GLN A 125 5.73 -10.58 -0.66
CA GLN A 125 5.03 -11.87 -0.45
C GLN A 125 5.01 -12.72 -1.72
N PHE A 126 4.82 -12.10 -2.88
CA PHE A 126 4.89 -12.75 -4.18
C PHE A 126 6.30 -13.33 -4.44
N LYS A 127 7.36 -12.58 -4.15
CA LYS A 127 8.75 -13.05 -4.22
C LYS A 127 9.02 -14.20 -3.27
N ARG A 128 8.59 -14.09 -2.00
CA ARG A 128 8.76 -15.15 -0.97
C ARG A 128 8.05 -16.44 -1.32
N ALA A 129 7.00 -16.38 -2.12
CA ALA A 129 6.32 -17.55 -2.67
C ALA A 129 7.12 -18.24 -3.80
N GLY A 130 8.37 -17.83 -4.07
CA GLY A 130 9.27 -18.43 -5.05
C GLY A 130 9.15 -17.85 -6.46
N ASN A 131 8.52 -16.70 -6.60
CA ASN A 131 8.36 -16.05 -7.90
C ASN A 131 9.52 -15.09 -8.18
N SER A 132 9.92 -15.01 -9.45
CA SER A 132 10.92 -14.05 -9.90
C SER A 132 10.31 -12.65 -10.06
N LEU A 133 11.10 -11.62 -9.73
CA LEU A 133 10.72 -10.24 -9.96
C LEU A 133 11.08 -9.82 -11.39
N ALA A 134 10.12 -9.26 -12.12
CA ALA A 134 10.37 -8.65 -13.42
C ALA A 134 11.21 -7.36 -13.27
N PRO A 135 11.99 -6.97 -14.29
CA PRO A 135 12.74 -5.72 -14.27
C PRO A 135 11.88 -4.48 -13.98
N GLU A 136 10.65 -4.47 -14.49
CA GLU A 136 9.67 -3.41 -14.29
C GLU A 136 9.28 -3.27 -12.81
N PHE A 137 9.15 -4.38 -12.08
CA PHE A 137 8.87 -4.38 -10.64
C PHE A 137 10.01 -3.76 -9.85
N LEU A 138 11.23 -4.11 -10.20
CA LEU A 138 12.44 -3.57 -9.56
C LEU A 138 12.58 -2.07 -9.82
N GLU A 139 12.31 -1.62 -11.04
CA GLU A 139 12.38 -0.21 -11.39
C GLU A 139 11.30 0.60 -10.65
N ALA A 140 10.06 0.11 -10.59
CA ALA A 140 8.98 0.74 -9.85
C ALA A 140 9.30 0.80 -8.34
N THR A 141 9.88 -0.25 -7.78
CA THR A 141 10.32 -0.28 -6.39
C THR A 141 11.38 0.77 -6.11
N LYS A 142 12.37 0.93 -7.00
CA LYS A 142 13.41 1.97 -6.88
C LYS A 142 12.85 3.39 -6.96
N ASN A 143 11.83 3.62 -7.76
CA ASN A 143 11.15 4.90 -7.84
C ASN A 143 10.32 5.18 -6.58
N LEU A 144 9.67 4.16 -6.05
CA LEU A 144 8.68 4.31 -4.97
C LEU A 144 9.31 4.45 -3.58
N ILE A 145 10.44 3.77 -3.32
CA ILE A 145 11.13 3.86 -2.02
C ILE A 145 11.46 5.32 -1.66
N PRO A 146 12.15 6.11 -2.50
CA PRO A 146 12.46 7.52 -2.19
C PRO A 146 11.20 8.37 -1.99
N TYR A 147 10.15 8.10 -2.77
CA TYR A 147 8.87 8.81 -2.64
C TYR A 147 8.23 8.57 -1.27
N LEU A 148 8.16 7.32 -0.82
CA LEU A 148 7.63 7.00 0.48
C LEU A 148 8.49 7.55 1.63
N ILE A 149 9.82 7.51 1.50
CA ILE A 149 10.76 8.09 2.47
C ILE A 149 10.54 9.60 2.61
N GLU A 150 10.34 10.30 1.51
CA GLU A 150 10.15 11.75 1.51
C GLU A 150 8.81 12.17 2.11
N PHE A 151 7.74 11.42 1.84
CA PHE A 151 6.37 11.86 2.11
C PHE A 151 5.63 11.09 3.22
N TRP A 152 6.22 10.09 3.86
CA TRP A 152 5.53 9.26 4.86
C TRP A 152 4.91 10.06 6.02
N SER A 153 5.52 11.16 6.41
CA SER A 153 5.05 12.00 7.52
C SER A 153 4.03 13.07 7.09
N THR A 154 3.77 13.20 5.79
CA THR A 154 2.78 14.14 5.27
C THR A 154 1.38 13.65 5.57
N PRO A 155 0.50 14.45 6.22
CA PRO A 155 -0.89 14.09 6.39
C PRO A 155 -1.57 13.80 5.06
N SER A 156 -2.39 12.75 5.03
CA SER A 156 -3.08 12.28 3.83
C SER A 156 -4.47 11.78 4.17
N PHE A 157 -5.29 11.45 3.17
CA PHE A 157 -6.54 10.72 3.42
C PHE A 157 -6.26 9.32 3.95
N ASP A 158 -7.17 8.82 4.77
CA ASP A 158 -7.06 7.50 5.36
C ASP A 158 -7.51 6.39 4.39
N TRP A 159 -7.47 5.16 4.88
CA TRP A 159 -7.95 3.97 4.19
C TRP A 159 -9.42 4.06 3.73
N TRP A 160 -10.24 4.82 4.47
CA TRP A 160 -11.66 5.03 4.19
C TRP A 160 -11.92 6.28 3.34
N GLU A 161 -10.84 6.95 2.88
CA GLU A 161 -10.88 8.16 2.07
C GLU A 161 -11.46 9.36 2.84
N GLU A 162 -11.20 9.38 4.14
CA GLU A 162 -11.68 10.39 5.09
C GLU A 162 -10.51 11.09 5.81
N SER A 163 -10.86 12.05 6.65
CA SER A 163 -9.99 12.62 7.68
C SER A 163 -8.63 13.12 7.14
N PHE A 164 -8.66 13.85 6.03
CA PHE A 164 -7.46 14.53 5.54
C PHE A 164 -6.87 15.47 6.60
N GLY A 165 -5.55 15.47 6.74
CA GLY A 165 -4.84 16.29 7.71
C GLY A 165 -4.32 15.52 8.92
N GLU A 166 -4.63 14.24 9.04
CA GLU A 166 -4.17 13.38 10.10
C GLU A 166 -3.06 12.42 9.63
N GLN A 167 -2.26 11.94 10.58
CA GLN A 167 -1.29 10.87 10.35
C GLN A 167 -1.91 9.54 10.77
N HIS A 168 -2.46 8.82 9.81
CA HIS A 168 -3.18 7.56 10.06
C HIS A 168 -2.25 6.42 10.37
N VAL A 169 -2.48 5.71 11.47
CA VAL A 169 -1.64 4.59 11.92
C VAL A 169 -1.65 3.44 10.93
N SER A 170 -2.80 3.15 10.31
CA SER A 170 -2.89 2.15 9.24
C SER A 170 -2.02 2.51 8.03
N THR A 171 -2.05 3.77 7.58
CA THR A 171 -1.21 4.26 6.48
C THR A 171 0.27 4.15 6.82
N LEU A 172 0.67 4.66 7.99
CA LEU A 172 2.05 4.57 8.47
C LEU A 172 2.54 3.13 8.57
N GLY A 173 1.70 2.24 9.10
CA GLY A 173 2.01 0.82 9.19
C GLY A 173 2.17 0.14 7.83
N CYS A 174 1.32 0.47 6.86
CA CYS A 174 1.44 -0.03 5.48
C CYS A 174 2.75 0.43 4.82
N ILE A 175 3.10 1.72 4.95
CA ILE A 175 4.36 2.26 4.42
C ILE A 175 5.56 1.54 5.04
N SER A 176 5.59 1.46 6.39
CA SER A 176 6.66 0.78 7.12
C SER A 176 6.77 -0.69 6.72
N ALA A 177 5.64 -1.42 6.66
CA ALA A 177 5.62 -2.81 6.24
C ALA A 177 6.21 -3.01 4.83
N GLY A 178 5.84 -2.16 3.88
CA GLY A 178 6.38 -2.18 2.52
C GLY A 178 7.88 -1.91 2.47
N LEU A 179 8.34 -0.83 3.12
CA LEU A 179 9.76 -0.47 3.14
C LEU A 179 10.63 -1.55 3.80
N LEU A 180 10.20 -2.09 4.94
CA LEU A 180 10.90 -3.18 5.63
C LEU A 180 10.93 -4.47 4.79
N SER A 181 9.85 -4.78 4.08
CA SER A 181 9.79 -5.94 3.20
C SER A 181 10.85 -5.89 2.10
N VAL A 182 10.94 -4.79 1.37
CA VAL A 182 11.87 -4.64 0.26
C VAL A 182 13.32 -4.39 0.69
N SER A 183 13.56 -4.00 1.94
CA SER A 183 14.90 -3.75 2.47
C SER A 183 15.81 -4.99 2.50
N SER A 184 15.23 -6.18 2.38
CA SER A 184 15.96 -7.46 2.31
C SER A 184 16.32 -7.89 0.88
N TRP A 185 15.89 -7.17 -0.16
CA TRP A 185 16.05 -7.60 -1.54
C TRP A 185 17.48 -7.37 -2.08
N GLU A 186 18.11 -8.42 -2.52
CA GLU A 186 19.47 -8.34 -3.10
C GLU A 186 19.48 -7.67 -4.48
N GLU A 187 18.34 -7.60 -5.14
CA GLU A 187 18.14 -7.02 -6.48
C GLU A 187 18.16 -5.49 -6.50
N ILE A 188 18.10 -4.83 -5.34
CA ILE A 188 18.26 -3.39 -5.21
C ILE A 188 19.57 -3.05 -4.49
N SER A 189 20.08 -1.83 -4.69
CA SER A 189 21.37 -1.42 -4.13
C SER A 189 21.39 -1.50 -2.60
N VAL A 190 22.57 -1.76 -2.03
CA VAL A 190 22.78 -1.79 -0.56
C VAL A 190 22.34 -0.47 0.09
N GLU A 191 22.61 0.65 -0.58
CA GLU A 191 22.25 1.98 -0.11
C GLU A 191 20.73 2.13 -0.02
N LEU A 192 20.00 1.75 -1.07
CA LEU A 192 18.54 1.85 -1.11
C LEU A 192 17.89 0.91 -0.09
N ARG A 193 18.44 -0.30 0.10
CA ARG A 193 18.01 -1.22 1.16
C ARG A 193 18.17 -0.61 2.55
N LYS A 194 19.31 0.03 2.80
CA LYS A 194 19.60 0.70 4.06
C LYS A 194 18.60 1.82 4.31
N MET A 195 18.38 2.70 3.34
CA MET A 195 17.41 3.79 3.45
C MET A 195 15.99 3.28 3.73
N ALA A 196 15.55 2.25 3.01
CA ALA A 196 14.24 1.64 3.22
C ALA A 196 14.11 1.05 4.63
N ASN A 197 15.14 0.33 5.11
CA ASN A 197 15.14 -0.23 6.45
C ASN A 197 15.11 0.86 7.54
N GLU A 198 15.96 1.88 7.43
CA GLU A 198 16.05 2.96 8.41
C GLU A 198 14.73 3.73 8.53
N CYS A 199 14.12 4.08 7.39
CA CYS A 199 12.82 4.77 7.37
C CYS A 199 11.69 3.85 7.85
N GLY A 200 11.64 2.59 7.42
CA GLY A 200 10.64 1.64 7.89
C GLY A 200 10.66 1.47 9.41
N GLU A 201 11.87 1.35 10.01
CA GLU A 201 12.04 1.28 11.46
C GLU A 201 11.77 2.61 12.16
N GLU A 202 12.06 3.74 11.53
CA GLU A 202 11.70 5.06 12.06
C GLU A 202 10.19 5.19 12.20
N ILE A 203 9.44 4.88 11.15
CA ILE A 203 7.97 4.89 11.15
C ILE A 203 7.43 3.95 12.24
N ARG A 204 7.97 2.72 12.33
CA ARG A 204 7.57 1.76 13.35
C ARG A 204 7.75 2.33 14.76
N ARG A 205 8.92 2.88 15.07
CA ARG A 205 9.18 3.51 16.38
C ARG A 205 8.26 4.70 16.63
N TYR A 206 8.01 5.53 15.60
CA TYR A 206 7.11 6.67 15.68
C TYR A 206 5.69 6.25 16.04
N VAL A 207 5.15 5.24 15.36
CA VAL A 207 3.79 4.71 15.62
C VAL A 207 3.72 4.07 17.01
N LEU A 208 4.68 3.23 17.38
CA LEU A 208 4.66 2.58 18.70
C LEU A 208 4.74 3.57 19.84
N LYS A 209 5.41 4.70 19.65
CA LYS A 209 5.51 5.77 20.64
C LYS A 209 4.26 6.65 20.72
N ASN A 210 3.62 6.96 19.59
CA ASN A 210 2.61 8.02 19.50
C ASN A 210 1.22 7.51 19.09
N GLY A 211 1.12 6.32 18.50
CA GLY A 211 -0.10 5.72 17.96
C GLY A 211 -0.58 4.52 18.79
N VAL A 212 -0.08 4.34 20.02
CA VAL A 212 -0.54 3.29 20.95
C VAL A 212 -1.07 3.96 22.21
N VAL A 213 -2.31 3.65 22.57
CA VAL A 213 -2.98 4.13 23.79
C VAL A 213 -3.60 2.93 24.49
N ASN A 214 -3.44 2.79 25.80
CA ASN A 214 -3.96 1.66 26.58
C ASN A 214 -3.62 0.27 25.99
N ASN A 215 -2.41 0.14 25.44
CA ASN A 215 -1.90 -1.06 24.77
C ASN A 215 -2.69 -1.47 23.51
N HIS A 216 -3.34 -0.55 22.80
CA HIS A 216 -3.90 -0.80 21.47
C HIS A 216 -3.50 0.31 20.49
N LEU A 217 -3.46 -0.02 19.20
CA LEU A 217 -3.29 0.95 18.13
C LEU A 217 -4.47 1.91 18.06
N THR A 218 -4.21 3.13 17.62
CA THR A 218 -5.22 4.17 17.39
C THR A 218 -5.42 4.45 15.91
N LYS A 219 -6.56 5.05 15.53
CA LYS A 219 -6.89 5.38 14.14
C LYS A 219 -5.85 6.33 13.54
N TRP A 220 -5.51 7.42 14.24
CA TRP A 220 -4.43 8.35 13.88
C TRP A 220 -3.64 8.81 15.10
N ILE A 221 -2.51 9.43 14.88
CA ILE A 221 -1.64 9.93 15.94
C ILE A 221 -2.37 11.02 16.76
N GLY A 222 -2.41 10.85 18.07
CA GLY A 222 -3.02 11.82 18.98
C GLY A 222 -4.51 11.60 19.28
N THR A 223 -5.11 10.54 18.74
CA THR A 223 -6.48 10.13 19.09
C THR A 223 -6.51 8.89 20.00
N SER A 224 -7.67 8.61 20.59
CA SER A 224 -7.98 7.31 21.19
C SER A 224 -8.95 6.48 20.35
N ALA A 225 -9.43 7.02 19.21
CA ALA A 225 -10.32 6.31 18.31
C ALA A 225 -9.61 5.12 17.64
N VAL A 226 -10.40 4.12 17.26
CA VAL A 226 -9.97 2.92 16.55
C VAL A 226 -10.88 2.67 15.36
N ASP A 227 -10.38 1.91 14.37
CA ASP A 227 -11.19 1.40 13.28
C ASP A 227 -10.66 0.07 12.72
N GLY A 228 -11.42 -0.52 11.80
CA GLY A 228 -11.11 -1.83 11.23
C GLY A 228 -9.84 -1.89 10.39
N SER A 229 -9.32 -0.77 9.87
CA SER A 229 -8.10 -0.74 9.06
C SER A 229 -6.86 -1.20 9.83
N LEU A 230 -6.87 -1.02 11.16
CA LEU A 230 -5.78 -1.43 12.05
C LEU A 230 -5.57 -2.96 12.07
N ALA A 231 -6.62 -3.74 11.79
CA ALA A 231 -6.52 -5.19 11.74
C ALA A 231 -5.54 -5.68 10.66
N ALA A 232 -5.42 -4.94 9.56
CA ALA A 232 -4.50 -5.30 8.48
C ALA A 232 -3.03 -5.27 8.92
N LEU A 233 -2.67 -4.41 9.86
CA LEU A 233 -1.30 -4.35 10.42
C LEU A 233 -0.95 -5.59 11.24
N ILE A 234 -1.98 -6.31 11.73
CA ILE A 234 -1.84 -7.55 12.47
C ILE A 234 -1.84 -8.72 11.48
N SER A 235 -2.84 -8.78 10.61
CA SER A 235 -2.95 -9.78 9.54
C SER A 235 -3.64 -9.14 8.33
N PRO A 236 -3.06 -9.25 7.11
CA PRO A 236 -1.95 -10.13 6.73
C PRO A 236 -0.55 -9.51 6.83
N LEU A 237 -0.39 -8.21 7.15
CA LEU A 237 0.91 -7.54 7.08
C LEU A 237 1.92 -8.05 8.12
N ASN A 238 1.47 -8.61 9.25
CA ASN A 238 2.31 -9.05 10.37
C ASN A 238 3.32 -7.98 10.82
N TRP A 239 2.88 -6.71 10.78
CA TRP A 239 3.75 -5.57 11.06
C TRP A 239 3.92 -5.34 12.56
N ILE A 240 2.88 -5.62 13.39
CA ILE A 240 2.92 -5.55 14.85
C ILE A 240 3.51 -6.84 15.40
N GLU A 241 4.66 -6.73 16.06
CA GLU A 241 5.35 -7.85 16.71
C GLU A 241 4.85 -8.09 18.14
N ASP A 242 4.41 -7.03 18.83
CA ASP A 242 3.86 -7.11 20.18
C ASP A 242 2.47 -7.75 20.17
N LYS A 243 2.42 -8.99 20.67
CA LYS A 243 1.18 -9.79 20.71
C LYS A 243 0.12 -9.21 21.64
N GLU A 244 0.53 -8.49 22.70
CA GLU A 244 -0.42 -7.86 23.61
C GLU A 244 -1.10 -6.68 22.92
N VAL A 245 -0.33 -5.82 22.26
CA VAL A 245 -0.86 -4.69 21.47
C VAL A 245 -1.75 -5.22 20.35
N ALA A 246 -1.33 -6.27 19.63
CA ALA A 246 -2.13 -6.88 18.57
C ALA A 246 -3.48 -7.38 19.10
N GLN A 247 -3.47 -8.19 20.16
CA GLN A 247 -4.69 -8.75 20.75
C GLN A 247 -5.62 -7.67 21.32
N LYS A 248 -5.04 -6.68 22.00
CA LYS A 248 -5.81 -5.53 22.50
C LYS A 248 -6.47 -4.75 21.39
N THR A 249 -5.74 -4.47 20.30
CA THR A 249 -6.26 -3.78 19.13
C THR A 249 -7.45 -4.54 18.55
N LEU A 250 -7.33 -5.85 18.32
CA LEU A 250 -8.44 -6.67 17.82
C LEU A 250 -9.66 -6.64 18.75
N ASN A 251 -9.44 -6.66 20.07
CA ASN A 251 -10.53 -6.65 21.03
C ASN A 251 -11.29 -5.31 21.10
N VAL A 252 -10.66 -4.19 20.73
CA VAL A 252 -11.33 -2.89 20.77
C VAL A 252 -11.98 -2.49 19.45
N ILE A 253 -11.63 -3.15 18.33
CA ILE A 253 -12.27 -2.95 17.03
C ILE A 253 -13.38 -3.97 16.74
N SER A 254 -13.50 -5.03 17.54
CA SER A 254 -14.57 -6.05 17.46
C SER A 254 -15.75 -5.65 18.32
#